data_3846264711de72aa539f13e42919a681
#
_entry.id   3846264711de72aa539f13e42919a681
#
_cell.length_a   1.000
_cell.length_b   1.000
_cell.length_c   1.000
_cell.angle_alpha   90.00
_cell.angle_beta   90.00
_cell.angle_gamma   90.00
#
_symmetry.space_group_name_H-M   'P 1'
#
loop_
_entity.id
_entity.type
_entity.pdbx_description
1 polymer ?
#
loop_
_entity_poly.entity_id
_entity_poly.type
_entity_poly.pdbx_seq_one_letter_code
_entity_poly.pdbx_strand_id
1 'polypeptide(L)' 'MLAVAVPEFFNLPLKEARDHFEKAYLEYHFERTGGSVAKLSAAVGMERTHLYRKLHSLNIKL' A
#
# COMPACT_ATOMS: atom_id res chain seq x y z
N MET A 1 -5.13 10.58 28.58
CA MET A 1 -4.88 10.80 27.15
C MET A 1 -4.17 9.60 26.54
N LEU A 2 -4.67 9.14 25.43
CA LEU A 2 -4.06 7.99 24.76
C LEU A 2 -2.86 8.45 23.96
N ALA A 3 -1.71 7.84 24.22
CA ALA A 3 -0.55 8.05 23.38
C ALA A 3 -0.74 7.26 22.08
N VAL A 4 -0.74 7.93 20.96
CA VAL A 4 -0.84 7.29 19.66
C VAL A 4 0.58 6.97 19.21
N ALA A 5 0.88 5.68 19.04
CA ALA A 5 2.18 5.29 18.51
C ALA A 5 2.26 5.70 17.04
N VAL A 6 3.28 6.48 16.73
CA VAL A 6 3.51 6.93 15.36
C VAL A 6 4.47 5.95 14.69
N PRO A 7 4.13 5.45 13.49
CA PRO A 7 5.06 4.55 12.77
C PRO A 7 6.41 5.23 12.51
N GLU A 8 7.47 4.44 12.49
CA GLU A 8 8.81 4.96 12.27
C GLU A 8 8.95 5.70 10.95
N PHE A 9 8.21 5.27 9.93
CA PHE A 9 8.31 5.92 8.63
C PHE A 9 7.81 7.36 8.64
N PHE A 10 7.13 7.79 9.70
CA PHE A 10 6.75 9.21 9.84
C PHE A 10 7.96 10.12 9.98
N ASN A 11 9.12 9.57 10.31
CA ASN A 11 10.36 10.34 10.41
C ASN A 11 11.09 10.49 9.08
N LEU A 12 10.55 9.91 8.02
CA LEU A 12 11.12 10.00 6.68
C LEU A 12 10.56 11.21 5.93
N PRO A 13 11.26 11.69 4.89
CA PRO A 13 10.68 12.68 4.00
C PRO A 13 9.33 12.20 3.45
N LEU A 14 8.47 13.13 3.11
CA LEU A 14 7.08 12.83 2.74
C LEU A 14 6.95 11.75 1.65
N LYS A 15 7.76 11.85 0.60
CA LYS A 15 7.68 10.87 -0.50
C LYS A 15 7.99 9.46 0.00
N GLU A 16 9.05 9.33 0.79
CA GLU A 16 9.46 8.02 1.31
C GLU A 16 8.45 7.50 2.33
N ALA A 17 7.94 8.38 3.18
CA ALA A 17 6.91 8.00 4.14
C ALA A 17 5.66 7.51 3.43
N ARG A 18 5.27 8.20 2.36
CA ARG A 18 4.10 7.81 1.55
C ARG A 18 4.30 6.45 0.89
N ASP A 19 5.51 6.22 0.34
CA ASP A 19 5.81 4.94 -0.29
C ASP A 19 5.73 3.79 0.72
N HIS A 20 6.23 4.01 1.92
CA HIS A 20 6.13 3.01 3.00
C HIS A 20 4.68 2.71 3.35
N PHE A 21 3.87 3.74 3.50
CA PHE A 21 2.46 3.56 3.82
C PHE A 21 1.75 2.81 2.69
N GLU A 22 1.96 3.25 1.46
CA GLU A 22 1.28 2.65 0.32
C GLU A 22 1.65 1.19 0.14
N LYS A 23 2.92 0.86 0.32
CA LYS A 23 3.36 -0.53 0.22
C LYS A 23 2.69 -1.39 1.29
N ALA A 24 2.72 -0.97 2.53
CA ALA A 24 2.10 -1.72 3.62
C ALA A 24 0.59 -1.88 3.42
N TYR A 25 -0.06 -0.80 2.98
CA TYR A 25 -1.50 -0.78 2.74
C TYR A 25 -1.87 -1.74 1.61
N LEU A 26 -1.14 -1.69 0.51
CA LEU A 26 -1.44 -2.56 -0.63
C LEU A 26 -1.12 -4.02 -0.34
N GLU A 27 -0.02 -4.30 0.34
CA GLU A 27 0.29 -5.68 0.74
C GLU A 27 -0.77 -6.26 1.67
N TYR A 28 -1.24 -5.45 2.60
CA TYR A 28 -2.30 -5.87 3.52
C TYR A 28 -3.57 -6.28 2.75
N HIS A 29 -4.01 -5.42 1.84
CA HIS A 29 -5.22 -5.73 1.06
C HIS A 29 -5.01 -6.83 0.04
N PHE A 30 -3.82 -6.92 -0.55
CA PHE A 30 -3.51 -7.97 -1.52
C PHE A 30 -3.63 -9.35 -0.88
N GLU A 31 -3.09 -9.48 0.32
CA GLU A 31 -3.19 -10.73 1.07
C GLU A 31 -4.63 -11.07 1.39
N ARG A 32 -5.41 -10.08 1.81
CA ARG A 32 -6.82 -10.29 2.17
C ARG A 32 -7.68 -10.65 0.96
N THR A 33 -7.28 -10.26 -0.23
CA THR A 33 -8.01 -10.60 -1.46
C THR A 33 -7.55 -11.93 -2.07
N GLY A 34 -6.65 -12.64 -1.41
CA GLY A 34 -6.16 -13.92 -1.90
C GLY A 34 -5.23 -13.80 -3.10
N GLY A 35 -4.58 -12.64 -3.26
CA GLY A 35 -3.65 -12.42 -4.36
C GLY A 35 -4.29 -12.04 -5.68
N SER A 36 -5.56 -11.65 -5.67
CA SER A 36 -6.27 -11.24 -6.89
C SER A 36 -6.13 -9.73 -7.11
N VAL A 37 -5.49 -9.33 -8.19
CA VAL A 37 -5.35 -7.92 -8.53
C VAL A 37 -6.71 -7.28 -8.86
N ALA A 38 -7.61 -8.03 -9.47
CA ALA A 38 -8.95 -7.53 -9.76
C ALA A 38 -9.71 -7.19 -8.48
N LYS A 39 -9.64 -8.08 -7.48
CA LYS A 39 -10.27 -7.83 -6.18
C LYS A 39 -9.55 -6.72 -5.43
N LEU A 40 -8.24 -6.67 -5.52
CA LEU A 40 -7.46 -5.61 -4.91
C LEU A 40 -7.85 -4.24 -5.46
N SER A 41 -7.98 -4.14 -6.78
CA SER A 41 -8.41 -2.91 -7.45
C SER A 41 -9.72 -2.39 -6.86
N ALA A 42 -10.69 -3.29 -6.71
CA ALA A 42 -11.99 -2.93 -6.12
C ALA A 42 -11.85 -2.51 -4.66
N ALA A 43 -11.03 -3.23 -3.89
CA ALA A 43 -10.89 -2.97 -2.46
C ALA A 43 -10.23 -1.62 -2.17
N VAL A 44 -9.23 -1.22 -2.97
CA VAL A 44 -8.50 0.03 -2.72
C VAL A 44 -8.98 1.20 -3.58
N GLY A 45 -9.94 0.96 -4.46
CA GLY A 45 -10.51 2.03 -5.28
C GLY A 45 -9.58 2.57 -6.34
N MET A 46 -8.68 1.74 -6.88
CA MET A 46 -7.77 2.14 -7.94
C MET A 46 -8.07 1.39 -9.23
N GLU A 47 -7.93 2.09 -10.36
CA GLU A 47 -8.00 1.44 -11.66
C GLU A 47 -6.85 0.44 -11.82
N ARG A 48 -7.10 -0.70 -12.48
CA ARG A 48 -6.11 -1.78 -12.56
C ARG A 48 -4.79 -1.36 -13.18
N THR A 49 -4.81 -0.55 -14.24
CA THR A 49 -3.57 -0.10 -14.88
C THR A 49 -2.71 0.72 -13.91
N HIS A 50 -3.33 1.64 -13.18
CA HIS A 50 -2.64 2.42 -12.16
C HIS A 50 -2.14 1.56 -11.03
N LEU A 51 -2.96 0.58 -10.64
CA LEU A 51 -2.58 -0.34 -9.57
C LEU A 51 -1.36 -1.18 -9.94
N TYR A 52 -1.31 -1.72 -11.16
CA TYR A 52 -0.14 -2.47 -11.62
C TYR A 52 1.12 -1.62 -11.58
N ARG A 53 1.02 -0.37 -12.03
CA ARG A 53 2.17 0.54 -12.00
C ARG A 53 2.62 0.81 -10.57
N LYS A 54 1.67 1.01 -9.67
CA LYS A 54 1.98 1.27 -8.26
C LYS A 54 2.63 0.05 -7.61
N LEU A 55 2.07 -1.13 -7.83
CA LEU A 55 2.62 -2.36 -7.29
C LEU A 55 4.05 -2.59 -7.77
N HIS A 56 4.29 -2.35 -9.07
CA HIS A 56 5.62 -2.47 -9.64
C HIS A 56 6.59 -1.45 -9.05
N SER A 57 6.16 -0.21 -8.94
CA SER A 57 7.00 0.88 -8.42
C SER A 57 7.38 0.66 -6.95
N LEU A 58 6.52 -0.01 -6.18
CA LEU A 58 6.77 -0.31 -4.77
C LEU A 58 7.46 -1.67 -4.56
N ASN A 59 7.83 -2.36 -5.65
CA ASN A 59 8.46 -3.67 -5.60
C ASN A 59 7.61 -4.73 -4.89
N ILE A 60 6.31 -4.64 -5.04
CA ILE A 60 5.40 -5.66 -4.50
C ILE A 60 5.31 -6.79 -5.51
N LYS A 61 5.66 -7.97 -5.09
CA LYS A 61 5.60 -9.15 -5.96
C LYS A 61 4.15 -9.64 -6.09
N LEU A 62 3.76 -9.90 -7.31
CA LEU A 62 2.43 -10.41 -7.63
C LEU A 62 2.41 -11.94 -7.70
#